data_5fdc4747ba7faa2b4144e7a1d82f350e
#
_entry.id   5fdc4747ba7faa2b4144e7a1d82f350e
#
_cell.length_a   1.000
_cell.length_b   1.000
_cell.length_c   1.000
_cell.angle_alpha   90.00
_cell.angle_beta   90.00
_cell.angle_gamma   90.00
#
_symmetry.space_group_name_H-M   'P 1'
#
loop_
_entity.id
_entity.type
_entity.pdbx_description
1 polymer ?
#
loop_
_entity_poly.entity_id
_entity_poly.type
_entity_poly.pdbx_seq_one_letter_code
_entity_poly.pdbx_strand_id
1 'polypeptide(L)'
;MNLRQTNKANRQKLIVATAARLFSSIGYEKTAIELVAERANVSPATIYNNFDNKTGLLLAVLIDEGEDAQQIGERIIAQRQPNDPSIIYRLIDMYVTHPMEFMNKTCWRQALAASTASSNEKFTQEYQNVDHQLGNLLIDLMHSLYKEKAFTVKVDPQALGEIIWNNVNQMFTDFISSDDMSLAALKNTLNRQTKALIALAVKKD
;
A
#
# COMPACT_ATOMS: atom_id res chain seq x y z
N MET A 1 -23.84 14.55 6.90
CA MET A 1 -22.76 15.19 6.13
C MET A 1 -23.37 16.29 5.25
N ASN A 2 -22.85 17.53 5.28
CA ASN A 2 -23.42 18.65 4.52
C ASN A 2 -23.03 18.52 3.02
N LEU A 3 -23.94 18.86 2.08
CA LEU A 3 -23.74 18.80 0.61
C LEU A 3 -22.40 19.46 0.16
N ARG A 4 -22.00 20.56 0.82
CA ARG A 4 -20.71 21.23 0.55
C ARG A 4 -19.51 20.35 0.92
N GLN A 5 -19.58 19.60 2.02
CA GLN A 5 -18.51 18.69 2.44
C GLN A 5 -18.41 17.49 1.51
N THR A 6 -19.55 16.93 1.10
CA THR A 6 -19.61 15.84 0.11
C THR A 6 -19.01 16.27 -1.23
N ASN A 7 -19.37 17.46 -1.73
CA ASN A 7 -18.85 17.99 -2.99
C ASN A 7 -17.33 18.28 -2.91
N LYS A 8 -16.81 18.74 -1.74
CA LYS A 8 -15.38 18.93 -1.52
C LYS A 8 -14.64 17.59 -1.55
N ALA A 9 -15.14 16.58 -0.84
CA ALA A 9 -14.53 15.25 -0.81
C ALA A 9 -14.52 14.59 -2.19
N ASN A 10 -15.63 14.65 -2.94
CA ASN A 10 -15.70 14.11 -4.31
C ASN A 10 -14.72 14.81 -5.26
N ARG A 11 -14.55 16.11 -5.11
CA ARG A 11 -13.57 16.89 -5.89
C ARG A 11 -12.13 16.49 -5.57
N GLN A 12 -11.80 16.29 -4.28
CA GLN A 12 -10.47 15.83 -3.87
C GLN A 12 -10.18 14.45 -4.46
N LYS A 13 -11.11 13.50 -4.35
CA LYS A 13 -10.98 12.17 -4.96
C LYS A 13 -10.77 12.24 -6.48
N LEU A 14 -11.49 13.10 -7.18
CA LEU A 14 -11.31 13.28 -8.63
C LEU A 14 -9.91 13.81 -8.97
N ILE A 15 -9.39 14.77 -8.18
CA ILE A 15 -8.03 15.30 -8.39
C ILE A 15 -6.99 14.21 -8.15
N VAL A 16 -7.10 13.46 -7.05
CA VAL A 16 -6.18 12.36 -6.70
C VAL A 16 -6.19 11.28 -7.77
N ALA A 17 -7.35 10.79 -8.19
CA ALA A 17 -7.47 9.78 -9.25
C ALA A 17 -6.94 10.29 -10.61
N THR A 18 -7.08 11.59 -10.92
CA THR A 18 -6.52 12.19 -12.13
C THR A 18 -5.00 12.26 -12.04
N ALA A 19 -4.45 12.66 -10.88
CA ALA A 19 -3.02 12.71 -10.63
C ALA A 19 -2.38 11.32 -10.73
N ALA A 20 -2.98 10.30 -10.10
CA ALA A 20 -2.52 8.92 -10.17
C ALA A 20 -2.37 8.44 -11.62
N ARG A 21 -3.38 8.66 -12.46
CA ARG A 21 -3.35 8.30 -13.90
C ARG A 21 -2.27 9.04 -14.66
N LEU A 22 -2.08 10.33 -14.42
CA LEU A 22 -1.05 11.13 -15.08
C LEU A 22 0.35 10.74 -14.61
N PHE A 23 0.56 10.56 -13.30
CA PHE A 23 1.84 10.10 -12.76
C PHE A 23 2.24 8.73 -13.31
N SER A 24 1.28 7.82 -13.46
CA SER A 24 1.53 6.48 -14.03
C SER A 24 1.82 6.53 -15.53
N SER A 25 1.10 7.36 -16.32
CA SER A 25 1.17 7.34 -17.79
C SER A 25 2.30 8.17 -18.37
N ILE A 26 2.54 9.37 -17.85
CA ILE A 26 3.58 10.30 -18.35
C ILE A 26 4.74 10.52 -17.39
N GLY A 27 4.63 9.99 -16.17
CA GLY A 27 5.65 10.09 -15.11
C GLY A 27 5.44 11.29 -14.19
N TYR A 28 5.88 11.14 -12.94
CA TYR A 28 5.77 12.18 -11.92
C TYR A 28 6.42 13.49 -12.37
N GLU A 29 7.68 13.45 -12.80
CA GLU A 29 8.45 14.68 -13.15
C GLU A 29 7.77 15.49 -14.27
N LYS A 30 7.25 14.80 -15.29
CA LYS A 30 6.62 15.45 -16.46
C LYS A 30 5.19 15.92 -16.22
N THR A 31 4.57 15.52 -15.12
CA THR A 31 3.20 15.93 -14.78
C THR A 31 3.23 17.28 -14.08
N ALA A 32 2.80 18.33 -14.76
CA ALA A 32 2.59 19.65 -14.17
C ALA A 32 1.25 19.70 -13.39
N ILE A 33 1.20 20.51 -12.34
CA ILE A 33 -0.06 20.74 -11.56
C ILE A 33 -1.16 21.31 -12.46
N GLU A 34 -0.79 22.18 -13.40
CA GLU A 34 -1.69 22.79 -14.38
C GLU A 34 -2.38 21.73 -15.25
N LEU A 35 -1.64 20.69 -15.66
CA LEU A 35 -2.19 19.58 -16.44
C LEU A 35 -3.18 18.74 -15.59
N VAL A 36 -2.85 18.51 -14.32
CA VAL A 36 -3.79 17.82 -13.41
C VAL A 36 -5.05 18.64 -13.23
N ALA A 37 -4.92 19.96 -13.04
CA ALA A 37 -6.04 20.88 -12.87
C ALA A 37 -6.95 20.91 -14.09
N GLU A 38 -6.39 21.02 -15.30
CA GLU A 38 -7.10 20.94 -16.56
C GLU A 38 -7.90 19.63 -16.68
N ARG A 39 -7.25 18.48 -16.45
CA ARG A 39 -7.86 17.15 -16.58
C ARG A 39 -8.91 16.86 -15.52
N ALA A 40 -8.75 17.42 -14.32
CA ALA A 40 -9.72 17.33 -13.23
C ALA A 40 -10.82 18.40 -13.29
N ASN A 41 -10.77 19.30 -14.29
CA ASN A 41 -11.69 20.43 -14.45
C ASN A 41 -11.79 21.31 -13.19
N VAL A 42 -10.62 21.68 -12.65
CA VAL A 42 -10.48 22.59 -11.52
C VAL A 42 -9.42 23.65 -11.81
N SER A 43 -9.37 24.72 -11.00
CA SER A 43 -8.24 25.67 -11.09
C SER A 43 -6.98 25.11 -10.45
N PRO A 44 -5.76 25.47 -10.92
CA PRO A 44 -4.52 25.13 -10.21
C PRO A 44 -4.52 25.57 -8.75
N ALA A 45 -5.08 26.73 -8.44
CA ALA A 45 -5.24 27.23 -7.06
C ALA A 45 -6.05 26.26 -6.20
N THR A 46 -7.02 25.54 -6.78
CA THR A 46 -7.78 24.50 -6.05
C THR A 46 -6.85 23.36 -5.63
N ILE A 47 -5.92 22.94 -6.47
CA ILE A 47 -4.97 21.88 -6.13
C ILE A 47 -3.99 22.35 -5.06
N TYR A 48 -3.41 23.53 -5.21
CA TYR A 48 -2.52 24.11 -4.20
C TYR A 48 -3.20 24.26 -2.84
N ASN A 49 -4.45 24.72 -2.80
CA ASN A 49 -5.22 24.88 -1.56
C ASN A 49 -5.58 23.55 -0.86
N ASN A 50 -5.61 22.41 -1.59
CA ASN A 50 -5.95 21.11 -1.01
C ASN A 50 -4.71 20.27 -0.68
N PHE A 51 -3.64 20.40 -1.45
CA PHE A 51 -2.47 19.50 -1.40
C PHE A 51 -1.15 20.25 -1.18
N ASP A 52 -1.18 21.58 -1.11
CA ASP A 52 -0.03 22.45 -0.88
C ASP A 52 0.93 22.52 -2.09
N ASN A 53 1.37 21.39 -2.58
CA ASN A 53 2.29 21.27 -3.70
C ASN A 53 2.17 19.90 -4.40
N LYS A 54 3.00 19.68 -5.44
CA LYS A 54 2.99 18.42 -6.20
C LYS A 54 3.38 17.21 -5.34
N THR A 55 4.27 17.38 -4.36
CA THR A 55 4.65 16.33 -3.42
C THR A 55 3.49 15.95 -2.51
N GLY A 56 2.76 16.94 -1.96
CA GLY A 56 1.55 16.69 -1.18
C GLY A 56 0.46 15.98 -1.99
N LEU A 57 0.31 16.32 -3.26
CA LEU A 57 -0.59 15.59 -4.17
C LEU A 57 -0.13 14.13 -4.40
N LEU A 58 1.17 13.89 -4.54
CA LEU A 58 1.71 12.53 -4.64
C LEU A 58 1.46 11.71 -3.37
N LEU A 59 1.68 12.29 -2.18
CA LEU A 59 1.37 11.63 -0.92
C LEU A 59 -0.12 11.32 -0.77
N ALA A 60 -1.00 12.23 -1.23
CA ALA A 60 -2.44 11.96 -1.26
C ALA A 60 -2.82 10.80 -2.21
N VAL A 61 -2.09 10.61 -3.31
CA VAL A 61 -2.24 9.44 -4.19
C VAL A 61 -1.82 8.16 -3.48
N LEU A 62 -0.75 8.18 -2.68
CA LEU A 62 -0.32 7.03 -1.88
C LEU A 62 -1.34 6.64 -0.80
N ILE A 63 -1.92 7.65 -0.14
CA ILE A 63 -2.94 7.42 0.88
C ILE A 63 -4.17 6.75 0.26
N ASP A 64 -4.65 7.25 -0.89
CA ASP A 64 -5.79 6.69 -1.62
C ASP A 64 -5.53 5.24 -2.07
N GLU A 65 -4.32 4.95 -2.57
CA GLU A 65 -3.87 3.60 -2.92
C GLU A 65 -3.87 2.67 -1.70
N GLY A 66 -3.30 3.10 -0.59
CA GLY A 66 -3.23 2.29 0.62
C GLY A 66 -4.60 2.03 1.26
N GLU A 67 -5.51 3.01 1.24
CA GLU A 67 -6.90 2.82 1.68
C GLU A 67 -7.64 1.78 0.80
N ASP A 68 -7.40 1.79 -0.52
CA ASP A 68 -7.97 0.80 -1.44
C ASP A 68 -7.35 -0.59 -1.21
N ALA A 69 -6.03 -0.68 -1.03
CA ALA A 69 -5.32 -1.91 -0.67
C ALA A 69 -5.86 -2.51 0.64
N GLN A 70 -6.12 -1.69 1.66
CA GLN A 70 -6.72 -2.14 2.91
C GLN A 70 -8.09 -2.78 2.68
N GLN A 71 -8.98 -2.12 1.93
CA GLN A 71 -10.31 -2.66 1.62
C GLN A 71 -10.24 -3.97 0.83
N ILE A 72 -9.29 -4.09 -0.08
CA ILE A 72 -9.05 -5.34 -0.82
C ILE A 72 -8.56 -6.43 0.13
N GLY A 73 -7.60 -6.13 1.00
CA GLY A 73 -7.08 -7.07 1.99
C GLY A 73 -8.16 -7.57 2.96
N GLU A 74 -8.99 -6.68 3.47
CA GLU A 74 -10.13 -7.05 4.32
C GLU A 74 -11.09 -8.01 3.62
N ARG A 75 -11.40 -7.76 2.33
CA ARG A 75 -12.23 -8.66 1.51
C ARG A 75 -11.59 -10.02 1.30
N ILE A 76 -10.27 -10.06 1.05
CA ILE A 76 -9.52 -11.33 0.92
C ILE A 76 -9.61 -12.13 2.21
N ILE A 77 -9.42 -11.49 3.37
CA ILE A 77 -9.49 -12.14 4.68
C ILE A 77 -10.92 -12.62 5.00
N ALA A 78 -11.93 -11.81 4.69
CA ALA A 78 -13.33 -12.17 4.94
C ALA A 78 -13.80 -13.40 4.13
N GLN A 79 -13.19 -13.66 2.98
CA GLN A 79 -13.53 -14.78 2.10
C GLN A 79 -12.68 -16.04 2.35
N ARG A 80 -11.78 -16.03 3.35
CA ARG A 80 -10.90 -17.16 3.65
C ARG A 80 -11.66 -18.32 4.29
N GLN A 81 -11.12 -19.51 4.16
CA GLN A 81 -11.54 -20.65 4.96
C GLN A 81 -10.88 -20.59 6.36
N PRO A 82 -11.55 -21.06 7.42
CA PRO A 82 -10.90 -21.22 8.72
C PRO A 82 -9.68 -22.16 8.64
N ASN A 83 -8.68 -21.92 9.49
CA ASN A 83 -7.44 -22.71 9.57
C ASN A 83 -6.60 -22.79 8.28
N ASP A 84 -6.81 -21.87 7.34
CA ASP A 84 -6.07 -21.86 6.08
C ASP A 84 -4.94 -20.81 6.10
N PRO A 85 -3.68 -21.20 6.38
CA PRO A 85 -2.56 -20.28 6.37
C PRO A 85 -2.16 -19.84 4.94
N SER A 86 -2.72 -20.44 3.88
CA SER A 86 -2.44 -20.03 2.51
C SER A 86 -2.91 -18.62 2.20
N ILE A 87 -3.84 -18.10 2.98
CA ILE A 87 -4.34 -16.73 2.91
C ILE A 87 -3.22 -15.67 3.06
N ILE A 88 -2.18 -15.99 3.83
CA ILE A 88 -1.00 -15.12 4.03
C ILE A 88 -0.36 -14.80 2.67
N TYR A 89 -0.17 -15.81 1.81
CA TYR A 89 0.44 -15.64 0.49
C TYR A 89 -0.43 -14.81 -0.44
N ARG A 90 -1.76 -14.98 -0.37
CA ARG A 90 -2.71 -14.18 -1.15
C ARG A 90 -2.68 -12.71 -0.74
N LEU A 91 -2.58 -12.45 0.56
CA LEU A 91 -2.49 -11.10 1.09
C LEU A 91 -1.17 -10.44 0.69
N ILE A 92 -0.04 -11.15 0.82
CA ILE A 92 1.28 -10.68 0.39
C ILE A 92 1.29 -10.41 -1.13
N ASP A 93 0.72 -11.30 -1.94
CA ASP A 93 0.62 -11.13 -3.39
C ASP A 93 -0.14 -9.85 -3.74
N MET A 94 -1.24 -9.58 -3.07
CA MET A 94 -2.00 -8.35 -3.22
C MET A 94 -1.16 -7.12 -2.83
N TYR A 95 -0.46 -7.14 -1.70
CA TYR A 95 0.35 -6.01 -1.23
C TYR A 95 1.48 -5.60 -2.19
N VAL A 96 1.97 -6.50 -3.02
CA VAL A 96 3.02 -6.16 -3.98
C VAL A 96 2.51 -6.00 -5.42
N THR A 97 1.30 -6.47 -5.72
CA THR A 97 0.70 -6.35 -7.05
C THR A 97 -0.11 -5.07 -7.20
N HIS A 98 -0.99 -4.80 -6.25
CA HIS A 98 -1.89 -3.64 -6.29
C HIS A 98 -1.14 -2.30 -6.42
N PRO A 99 -0.04 -2.03 -5.67
CA PRO A 99 0.74 -0.82 -5.87
C PRO A 99 1.25 -0.62 -7.30
N MET A 100 1.57 -1.72 -7.99
CA MET A 100 2.11 -1.68 -9.37
C MET A 100 1.03 -1.48 -10.43
N GLU A 101 -0.23 -1.76 -10.11
CA GLU A 101 -1.38 -1.41 -10.94
C GLU A 101 -1.69 0.09 -10.85
N PHE A 102 -1.37 0.68 -9.71
CA PHE A 102 -1.64 2.08 -9.40
C PHE A 102 -0.56 3.02 -9.97
N MET A 103 0.72 2.69 -9.75
CA MET A 103 1.86 3.50 -10.19
C MET A 103 3.04 2.61 -10.61
N ASN A 104 3.87 3.12 -11.53
CA ASN A 104 5.11 2.46 -11.92
C ASN A 104 6.23 2.65 -10.87
N LYS A 105 7.32 1.86 -10.98
CA LYS A 105 8.48 1.92 -10.07
C LYS A 105 9.06 3.32 -9.89
N THR A 106 9.15 4.09 -10.97
CA THR A 106 9.72 5.45 -10.91
C THR A 106 8.87 6.36 -10.04
N CYS A 107 7.53 6.27 -10.14
CA CYS A 107 6.63 7.03 -9.28
C CYS A 107 6.72 6.58 -7.83
N TRP A 108 6.83 5.26 -7.58
CA TRP A 108 7.01 4.72 -6.23
C TRP A 108 8.33 5.17 -5.60
N ARG A 109 9.44 5.24 -6.35
CA ARG A 109 10.71 5.81 -5.85
C ARG A 109 10.56 7.26 -5.40
N GLN A 110 9.89 8.08 -6.21
CA GLN A 110 9.59 9.47 -5.85
C GLN A 110 8.70 9.57 -4.62
N ALA A 111 7.70 8.70 -4.54
CA ALA A 111 6.77 8.64 -3.43
C ALA A 111 7.46 8.28 -2.11
N LEU A 112 8.32 7.25 -2.08
CA LEU A 112 9.10 6.88 -0.89
C LEU A 112 10.11 7.99 -0.49
N ALA A 113 10.78 8.60 -1.47
CA ALA A 113 11.64 9.74 -1.19
C ALA A 113 10.84 10.91 -0.58
N ALA A 114 9.65 11.19 -1.09
CA ALA A 114 8.76 12.23 -0.59
C ALA A 114 8.25 11.93 0.81
N SER A 115 7.90 10.69 1.14
CA SER A 115 7.39 10.29 2.46
C SER A 115 8.44 10.45 3.56
N THR A 116 9.74 10.34 3.23
CA THR A 116 10.85 10.50 4.19
C THR A 116 11.40 11.92 4.25
N ALA A 117 11.30 12.69 3.16
CA ALA A 117 11.89 14.03 3.05
C ALA A 117 10.85 15.16 3.15
N SER A 118 9.56 14.84 3.24
CA SER A 118 8.51 15.85 3.23
C SER A 118 8.52 16.71 4.49
N SER A 119 8.48 18.03 4.30
CA SER A 119 8.20 18.99 5.37
C SER A 119 6.69 19.07 5.73
N ASN A 120 5.84 18.38 4.99
CA ASN A 120 4.40 18.34 5.25
C ASN A 120 4.07 17.19 6.21
N GLU A 121 4.22 17.47 7.52
CA GLU A 121 4.00 16.50 8.60
C GLU A 121 2.63 15.81 8.51
N LYS A 122 1.59 16.52 8.09
CA LYS A 122 0.24 15.98 8.00
C LYS A 122 0.17 14.80 7.03
N PHE A 123 0.61 14.99 5.78
CA PHE A 123 0.57 13.93 4.77
C PHE A 123 1.53 12.78 5.10
N THR A 124 2.68 13.09 5.70
CA THR A 124 3.62 12.05 6.16
C THR A 124 3.00 11.17 7.24
N GLN A 125 2.32 11.78 8.23
CA GLN A 125 1.61 11.04 9.28
C GLN A 125 0.44 10.22 8.71
N GLU A 126 -0.36 10.80 7.82
CA GLU A 126 -1.48 10.09 7.16
C GLU A 126 -0.96 8.87 6.37
N TYR A 127 0.12 9.01 5.61
CA TYR A 127 0.74 7.89 4.91
C TYR A 127 1.26 6.80 5.88
N GLN A 128 1.97 7.19 6.94
CA GLN A 128 2.45 6.25 7.96
C GLN A 128 1.28 5.53 8.65
N ASN A 129 0.17 6.21 8.90
CA ASN A 129 -1.02 5.59 9.48
C ASN A 129 -1.60 4.53 8.56
N VAL A 130 -1.66 4.78 7.26
CA VAL A 130 -2.13 3.80 6.26
C VAL A 130 -1.19 2.60 6.21
N ASP A 131 0.12 2.81 6.17
CA ASP A 131 1.12 1.72 6.21
C ASP A 131 0.98 0.86 7.48
N HIS A 132 0.82 1.49 8.64
CA HIS A 132 0.55 0.78 9.89
C HIS A 132 -0.77 0.00 9.87
N GLN A 133 -1.83 0.52 9.26
CA GLN A 133 -3.11 -0.19 9.14
C GLN A 133 -2.98 -1.45 8.27
N LEU A 134 -2.22 -1.38 7.17
CA LEU A 134 -1.93 -2.54 6.34
C LEU A 134 -1.11 -3.60 7.10
N GLY A 135 -0.12 -3.18 7.86
CA GLY A 135 0.65 -4.07 8.75
C GLY A 135 -0.22 -4.73 9.82
N ASN A 136 -1.09 -3.94 10.47
CA ASN A 136 -2.01 -4.46 11.48
C ASN A 136 -2.99 -5.48 10.91
N LEU A 137 -3.46 -5.30 9.68
CA LEU A 137 -4.33 -6.28 9.02
C LEU A 137 -3.66 -7.67 8.90
N LEU A 138 -2.37 -7.70 8.57
CA LEU A 138 -1.59 -8.95 8.54
C LEU A 138 -1.38 -9.53 9.96
N ILE A 139 -1.07 -8.68 10.94
CA ILE A 139 -0.88 -9.08 12.34
C ILE A 139 -2.18 -9.68 12.91
N ASP A 140 -3.31 -9.03 12.67
CA ASP A 140 -4.63 -9.51 13.11
C ASP A 140 -4.99 -10.86 12.45
N LEU A 141 -4.60 -11.04 11.18
CA LEU A 141 -4.71 -12.33 10.51
C LEU A 141 -3.87 -13.40 11.22
N MET A 142 -2.61 -13.08 11.62
CA MET A 142 -1.79 -14.04 12.38
C MET A 142 -2.43 -14.42 13.71
N HIS A 143 -2.97 -13.45 14.46
CA HIS A 143 -3.71 -13.72 15.70
C HIS A 143 -4.94 -14.61 15.47
N SER A 144 -5.66 -14.38 14.38
CA SER A 144 -6.84 -15.17 14.02
C SER A 144 -6.46 -16.62 13.70
N LEU A 145 -5.46 -16.83 12.86
CA LEU A 145 -4.93 -18.15 12.50
C LEU A 145 -4.39 -18.90 13.72
N TYR A 146 -3.73 -18.20 14.65
CA TYR A 146 -3.26 -18.79 15.90
C TYR A 146 -4.42 -19.28 16.78
N LYS A 147 -5.47 -18.47 16.96
CA LYS A 147 -6.68 -18.85 17.71
C LYS A 147 -7.40 -20.03 17.06
N GLU A 148 -7.40 -20.10 15.75
CA GLU A 148 -7.98 -21.19 14.97
C GLU A 148 -7.11 -22.46 14.97
N LYS A 149 -5.95 -22.44 15.61
CA LYS A 149 -4.99 -23.56 15.68
C LYS A 149 -4.39 -23.96 14.32
N ALA A 150 -4.29 -23.01 13.40
CA ALA A 150 -3.61 -23.21 12.12
C ALA A 150 -2.08 -23.44 12.30
N PHE A 151 -1.52 -23.02 13.44
CA PHE A 151 -0.13 -23.28 13.83
C PHE A 151 -0.05 -24.41 14.85
N THR A 152 0.86 -25.36 14.64
CA THR A 152 1.00 -26.57 15.49
C THR A 152 2.02 -26.40 16.60
N VAL A 153 2.85 -25.37 16.56
CA VAL A 153 3.78 -24.98 17.60
C VAL A 153 3.41 -23.65 18.22
N LYS A 154 3.84 -23.44 19.48
CA LYS A 154 3.62 -22.16 20.14
C LYS A 154 4.50 -21.10 19.45
N VAL A 155 3.86 -20.17 18.78
CA VAL A 155 4.49 -19.00 18.15
C VAL A 155 3.89 -17.74 18.75
N ASP A 156 4.65 -16.64 18.69
CA ASP A 156 4.11 -15.30 18.93
C ASP A 156 3.50 -14.77 17.61
N PRO A 157 2.16 -14.69 17.49
CA PRO A 157 1.51 -14.24 16.26
C PRO A 157 1.79 -12.77 15.95
N GLN A 158 2.00 -11.93 16.98
CA GLN A 158 2.38 -10.53 16.80
C GLN A 158 3.74 -10.44 16.11
N ALA A 159 4.76 -11.05 16.71
CA ALA A 159 6.12 -11.03 16.18
C ALA A 159 6.20 -11.65 14.77
N LEU A 160 5.45 -12.74 14.52
CA LEU A 160 5.42 -13.36 13.21
C LEU A 160 4.81 -12.45 12.15
N GLY A 161 3.73 -11.76 12.47
CA GLY A 161 3.10 -10.78 11.58
C GLY A 161 4.02 -9.60 11.28
N GLU A 162 4.67 -9.04 12.31
CA GLU A 162 5.64 -7.94 12.18
C GLU A 162 6.84 -8.32 11.30
N ILE A 163 7.41 -9.51 11.50
CA ILE A 163 8.54 -9.99 10.68
C ILE A 163 8.13 -10.11 9.21
N ILE A 164 6.94 -10.69 8.93
CA ILE A 164 6.45 -10.83 7.56
C ILE A 164 6.20 -9.46 6.95
N TRP A 165 5.54 -8.54 7.66
CA TRP A 165 5.26 -7.19 7.17
C TRP A 165 6.54 -6.41 6.87
N ASN A 166 7.49 -6.39 7.79
CA ASN A 166 8.78 -5.72 7.61
C ASN A 166 9.55 -6.30 6.41
N ASN A 167 9.48 -7.62 6.22
CA ASN A 167 10.09 -8.26 5.06
C ASN A 167 9.41 -7.87 3.74
N VAL A 168 8.08 -7.79 3.72
CA VAL A 168 7.33 -7.34 2.53
C VAL A 168 7.72 -5.91 2.16
N ASN A 169 7.75 -4.98 3.12
CA ASN A 169 8.12 -3.59 2.91
C ASN A 169 9.57 -3.44 2.42
N GLN A 170 10.51 -4.16 3.03
CA GLN A 170 11.90 -4.12 2.60
C GLN A 170 12.07 -4.67 1.18
N MET A 171 11.47 -5.83 0.89
CA MET A 171 11.56 -6.44 -0.42
C MET A 171 10.85 -5.61 -1.51
N PHE A 172 9.76 -4.92 -1.18
CA PHE A 172 9.12 -3.98 -2.10
C PHE A 172 10.03 -2.77 -2.37
N THR A 173 10.70 -2.25 -1.33
CA THR A 173 11.68 -1.17 -1.47
C THR A 173 12.84 -1.59 -2.37
N ASP A 174 13.38 -2.78 -2.20
CA ASP A 174 14.45 -3.33 -3.04
C ASP A 174 13.96 -3.48 -4.51
N PHE A 175 12.74 -3.96 -4.68
CA PHE A 175 12.12 -4.12 -6.00
C PHE A 175 11.93 -2.80 -6.75
N ILE A 176 11.40 -1.77 -6.10
CA ILE A 176 11.21 -0.48 -6.76
C ILE A 176 12.55 0.23 -7.01
N SER A 177 13.59 -0.05 -6.19
CA SER A 177 14.92 0.52 -6.33
C SER A 177 15.73 -0.13 -7.46
N SER A 178 15.39 -1.36 -7.86
CA SER A 178 16.06 -2.11 -8.93
C SER A 178 15.24 -2.09 -10.21
N ASP A 179 15.82 -1.63 -11.33
CA ASP A 179 15.15 -1.70 -12.63
C ASP A 179 15.11 -3.14 -13.17
N ASP A 180 16.09 -3.97 -12.80
CA ASP A 180 16.24 -5.36 -13.29
C ASP A 180 15.35 -6.37 -12.57
N MET A 181 14.92 -6.09 -11.34
CA MET A 181 14.07 -7.00 -10.59
C MET A 181 12.65 -7.00 -11.15
N SER A 182 12.17 -8.15 -11.63
CA SER A 182 10.78 -8.30 -12.07
C SER A 182 9.81 -8.48 -10.88
N LEU A 183 8.54 -8.13 -11.06
CA LEU A 183 7.49 -8.40 -10.06
C LEU A 183 7.38 -9.91 -9.75
N ALA A 184 7.58 -10.76 -10.75
CA ALA A 184 7.61 -12.22 -10.56
C ALA A 184 8.78 -12.66 -9.66
N ALA A 185 9.96 -12.06 -9.81
CA ALA A 185 11.11 -12.35 -8.95
C ALA A 185 10.85 -11.91 -7.48
N LEU A 186 10.25 -10.74 -7.28
CA LEU A 186 9.82 -10.28 -5.96
C LEU A 186 8.85 -11.27 -5.31
N LYS A 187 7.77 -11.63 -6.01
CA LYS A 187 6.75 -12.59 -5.52
C LYS A 187 7.36 -13.94 -5.16
N ASN A 188 8.23 -14.49 -6.03
CA ASN A 188 8.91 -15.76 -5.78
C ASN A 188 9.80 -15.69 -4.53
N THR A 189 10.52 -14.59 -4.33
CA THR A 189 11.37 -14.40 -3.16
C THR A 189 10.55 -14.29 -1.88
N LEU A 190 9.51 -13.47 -1.86
CA LEU A 190 8.61 -13.32 -0.72
C LEU A 190 7.92 -14.65 -0.37
N ASN A 191 7.41 -15.38 -1.36
CA ASN A 191 6.79 -16.69 -1.14
C ASN A 191 7.77 -17.68 -0.52
N ARG A 192 9.02 -17.74 -1.00
CA ARG A 192 10.06 -18.62 -0.46
C ARG A 192 10.41 -18.26 0.98
N GLN A 193 10.57 -16.97 1.29
CA GLN A 193 10.91 -16.49 2.63
C GLN A 193 9.75 -16.71 3.61
N THR A 194 8.53 -16.34 3.23
CA THR A 194 7.32 -16.55 4.04
C THR A 194 7.08 -18.05 4.30
N LYS A 195 7.26 -18.90 3.27
CA LYS A 195 7.14 -20.36 3.43
C LYS A 195 8.12 -20.91 4.46
N ALA A 196 9.37 -20.42 4.48
CA ALA A 196 10.36 -20.82 5.47
C ALA A 196 9.94 -20.41 6.88
N LEU A 197 9.42 -19.19 7.08
CA LEU A 197 8.91 -18.72 8.37
C LEU A 197 7.69 -19.52 8.84
N ILE A 198 6.69 -19.72 7.98
CA ILE A 198 5.47 -20.46 8.32
C ILE A 198 5.78 -21.93 8.61
N ALA A 199 6.75 -22.55 7.91
CA ALA A 199 7.16 -23.91 8.15
C ALA A 199 7.75 -24.12 9.56
N LEU A 200 8.28 -23.09 10.20
CA LEU A 200 8.72 -23.13 11.60
C LEU A 200 7.53 -23.16 12.58
N ALA A 201 6.39 -22.59 12.18
CA ALA A 201 5.17 -22.52 12.96
C ALA A 201 4.27 -23.77 12.79
N VAL A 202 4.42 -24.48 11.68
CA VAL A 202 3.65 -25.67 11.34
C VAL A 202 4.58 -26.88 11.37
N LYS A 203 4.51 -27.73 12.42
CA LYS A 203 5.24 -29.00 12.42
C LYS A 203 4.75 -29.85 11.23
N LYS A 204 5.69 -30.38 10.46
CA LYS A 204 5.40 -31.55 9.62
C LYS A 204 5.29 -32.77 10.54
N ASP A 205 4.12 -33.37 10.54
CA ASP A 205 3.97 -34.76 11.04
C ASP A 205 4.83 -35.70 10.20
#